data_b7b1555d1e4261184207069ad6445456
#
_entry.id   b7b1555d1e4261184207069ad6445456
#
_cell.length_a   1.000
_cell.length_b   1.000
_cell.length_c   1.000
_cell.angle_alpha   90.00
_cell.angle_beta   90.00
_cell.angle_gamma   90.00
#
_symmetry.space_group_name_H-M   'P 1'
#
loop_
_entity.id
_entity.type
_entity.pdbx_description
1 polymer ?
#
loop_
_entity_poly.entity_id
_entity_poly.type
_entity_poly.pdbx_seq_one_letter_code
_entity_poly.pdbx_strand_id
1 'polypeptide(L)'
;MNKTGEGLAKWAEDIYAGGKHVYWYGTYCNPCTTSLLNGKTKQYPDHYTDGRRATYEKHIKQGKICTDCVGLIKGYHWEQDGEIKYKRNGLPDKGAKGMWGAAKIKGTIANGMPEIPGLLVWTKTQGHIAVYVGGGMVVEARGFSYGVQRNSMTKRAFTHWGLDPYVPYTEEAEALARKYMNGEVEETPAQESQKPAKEPQKPAQEPTKAQGGVNMPTLREGDKGTAVRILQRMLILRGCHLPRYGCDANYGEETMAAVKAYQTTHALTPDGICGPLTWAALAG
;
A
#
# COMPACT_ATOMS: atom_id res chain seq x y z
N MET A 1 -1.13 -23.23 -3.88
CA MET A 1 -1.52 -22.42 -2.69
C MET A 1 -2.90 -21.83 -2.91
N ASN A 2 -3.77 -21.80 -1.89
CA ASN A 2 -5.03 -21.09 -2.01
C ASN A 2 -4.77 -19.60 -2.10
N LYS A 3 -5.29 -18.93 -3.14
CA LYS A 3 -5.19 -17.48 -3.32
C LYS A 3 -6.06 -16.80 -2.27
N THR A 4 -5.55 -15.76 -1.59
CA THR A 4 -6.27 -14.99 -0.55
C THR A 4 -6.02 -13.49 -0.73
N GLY A 5 -6.83 -12.65 -0.07
CA GLY A 5 -6.58 -11.20 -0.07
C GLY A 5 -5.21 -10.84 0.50
N GLU A 6 -4.84 -11.42 1.64
CA GLU A 6 -3.51 -11.23 2.22
C GLU A 6 -2.38 -11.71 1.30
N GLY A 7 -2.58 -12.86 0.64
CA GLY A 7 -1.66 -13.36 -0.38
C GLY A 7 -1.51 -12.41 -1.57
N LEU A 8 -2.57 -11.71 -1.98
CA LEU A 8 -2.52 -10.68 -3.01
C LEU A 8 -1.69 -9.47 -2.55
N ALA A 9 -1.83 -9.03 -1.30
CA ALA A 9 -1.02 -7.95 -0.75
C ALA A 9 0.47 -8.33 -0.75
N LYS A 10 0.79 -9.55 -0.28
CA LYS A 10 2.16 -10.06 -0.30
C LYS A 10 2.71 -10.17 -1.73
N TRP A 11 1.94 -10.70 -2.66
CA TRP A 11 2.30 -10.76 -4.08
C TRP A 11 2.68 -9.39 -4.65
N ALA A 12 1.86 -8.37 -4.36
CA ALA A 12 2.10 -7.01 -4.83
C ALA A 12 3.39 -6.43 -4.24
N GLU A 13 3.64 -6.62 -2.95
CA GLU A 13 4.89 -6.21 -2.28
C GLU A 13 6.10 -6.94 -2.86
N ASP A 14 6.03 -8.24 -3.10
CA ASP A 14 7.12 -9.05 -3.69
C ASP A 14 7.45 -8.56 -5.12
N ILE A 15 6.43 -8.23 -5.92
CA ILE A 15 6.62 -7.64 -7.26
C ILE A 15 7.34 -6.31 -7.19
N TYR A 16 6.94 -5.43 -6.26
CA TYR A 16 7.58 -4.14 -6.07
C TYR A 16 9.03 -4.31 -5.60
N ALA A 17 9.24 -5.09 -4.55
CA ALA A 17 10.58 -5.33 -3.98
C ALA A 17 11.55 -5.98 -4.98
N GLY A 18 11.05 -6.86 -5.83
CA GLY A 18 11.84 -7.52 -6.87
C GLY A 18 12.36 -6.58 -7.97
N GLY A 19 11.77 -5.40 -8.17
CA GLY A 19 12.25 -4.35 -9.09
C GLY A 19 12.32 -4.75 -10.56
N LYS A 20 11.75 -5.89 -10.93
CA LYS A 20 11.81 -6.43 -12.31
C LYS A 20 10.61 -6.00 -13.16
N HIS A 21 9.52 -5.54 -12.54
CA HIS A 21 8.28 -5.26 -13.23
C HIS A 21 8.22 -3.83 -13.76
N VAL A 22 7.80 -3.71 -15.03
CA VAL A 22 7.60 -2.44 -15.74
C VAL A 22 6.17 -2.34 -16.25
N TYR A 23 5.73 -1.13 -16.57
CA TYR A 23 4.38 -0.93 -17.09
C TYR A 23 4.31 -1.13 -18.60
N TRP A 24 3.48 -2.09 -19.03
CA TRP A 24 3.03 -2.23 -20.42
C TRP A 24 1.51 -2.40 -20.42
N TYR A 25 0.81 -1.57 -21.15
CA TYR A 25 -0.65 -1.60 -21.19
C TYR A 25 -1.18 -2.92 -21.79
N GLY A 26 -2.20 -3.50 -21.15
CA GLY A 26 -2.83 -4.76 -21.60
C GLY A 26 -1.99 -6.02 -21.34
N THR A 27 -1.05 -5.99 -20.36
CA THR A 27 -0.24 -7.14 -19.96
C THR A 27 -0.51 -7.56 -18.50
N TYR A 28 -0.10 -8.76 -18.12
CA TYR A 28 -0.42 -9.37 -16.81
C TYR A 28 0.75 -10.18 -16.25
N CYS A 29 1.84 -9.51 -15.92
CA CYS A 29 3.09 -10.13 -15.47
C CYS A 29 3.72 -11.07 -16.53
N ASN A 30 3.69 -10.64 -17.79
CA ASN A 30 4.32 -11.36 -18.89
C ASN A 30 5.82 -11.03 -18.99
N PRO A 31 6.67 -11.96 -19.40
CA PRO A 31 8.02 -11.61 -19.86
C PRO A 31 7.95 -10.58 -21.01
N CYS A 32 8.80 -9.55 -20.94
CA CYS A 32 8.93 -8.59 -22.05
C CYS A 32 9.63 -9.26 -23.23
N THR A 33 8.90 -9.43 -24.34
CA THR A 33 9.45 -10.04 -25.57
C THR A 33 9.10 -9.21 -26.79
N THR A 34 9.88 -9.36 -27.87
CA THR A 34 9.60 -8.71 -29.17
C THR A 34 8.26 -9.15 -29.74
N SER A 35 7.91 -10.42 -29.61
CA SER A 35 6.62 -10.96 -30.06
C SER A 35 5.45 -10.28 -29.32
N LEU A 36 5.55 -10.17 -27.97
CA LEU A 36 4.55 -9.48 -27.18
C LEU A 36 4.44 -8.00 -27.55
N LEU A 37 5.58 -7.30 -27.71
CA LEU A 37 5.60 -5.90 -28.12
C LEU A 37 4.88 -5.70 -29.46
N ASN A 38 5.20 -6.49 -30.47
CA ASN A 38 4.58 -6.40 -31.80
C ASN A 38 3.06 -6.68 -31.74
N GLY A 39 2.64 -7.66 -30.94
CA GLY A 39 1.23 -7.96 -30.72
C GLY A 39 0.50 -6.81 -30.03
N LYS A 40 1.09 -6.24 -28.99
CA LYS A 40 0.51 -5.12 -28.25
C LYS A 40 0.49 -3.81 -29.06
N THR A 41 1.49 -3.57 -29.88
CA THR A 41 1.50 -2.42 -30.82
C THR A 41 0.31 -2.48 -31.78
N LYS A 42 0.00 -3.66 -32.31
CA LYS A 42 -1.18 -3.85 -33.19
C LYS A 42 -2.50 -3.69 -32.41
N GLN A 43 -2.56 -4.18 -31.18
CA GLN A 43 -3.77 -4.18 -30.35
C GLN A 43 -4.10 -2.80 -29.75
N TYR A 44 -3.06 -2.03 -29.40
CA TYR A 44 -3.18 -0.76 -28.66
C TYR A 44 -2.22 0.31 -29.22
N PRO A 45 -2.38 0.75 -30.48
CA PRO A 45 -1.43 1.67 -31.14
C PRO A 45 -1.22 2.98 -30.37
N ASP A 46 -2.27 3.50 -29.72
CA ASP A 46 -2.20 4.75 -28.93
C ASP A 46 -1.31 4.62 -27.68
N HIS A 47 -1.12 3.42 -27.16
CA HIS A 47 -0.24 3.16 -26.04
C HIS A 47 1.19 2.80 -26.44
N TYR A 48 1.36 2.14 -27.58
CA TYR A 48 2.63 1.62 -28.08
C TYR A 48 3.15 2.43 -29.28
N THR A 49 3.32 3.74 -29.03
CA THR A 49 3.78 4.69 -30.05
C THR A 49 5.27 4.53 -30.38
N ASP A 50 5.71 5.01 -31.54
CA ASP A 50 7.12 5.00 -31.95
C ASP A 50 8.03 5.70 -30.94
N GLY A 51 7.58 6.81 -30.35
CA GLY A 51 8.31 7.54 -29.31
C GLY A 51 8.58 6.73 -28.04
N ARG A 52 7.82 5.65 -27.80
CA ARG A 52 8.01 4.76 -26.65
C ARG A 52 8.77 3.47 -26.99
N ARG A 53 8.96 3.18 -28.26
CA ARG A 53 9.50 1.91 -28.74
C ARG A 53 10.87 1.58 -28.16
N ALA A 54 11.79 2.53 -28.16
CA ALA A 54 13.12 2.35 -27.61
C ALA A 54 13.13 1.93 -26.12
N THR A 55 12.17 2.44 -25.34
CA THR A 55 11.99 2.06 -23.93
C THR A 55 11.49 0.62 -23.81
N TYR A 56 10.54 0.21 -24.63
CA TYR A 56 10.07 -1.18 -24.63
C TYR A 56 11.17 -2.16 -25.03
N GLU A 57 11.97 -1.83 -26.05
CA GLU A 57 13.11 -2.65 -26.48
C GLU A 57 14.21 -2.74 -25.39
N LYS A 58 14.43 -1.65 -24.63
CA LYS A 58 15.31 -1.67 -23.45
C LYS A 58 14.78 -2.64 -22.39
N HIS A 59 13.47 -2.65 -22.11
CA HIS A 59 12.88 -3.59 -21.17
C HIS A 59 13.07 -5.05 -21.62
N ILE A 60 12.94 -5.33 -22.91
CA ILE A 60 13.20 -6.67 -23.47
C ILE A 60 14.66 -7.08 -23.24
N LYS A 61 15.61 -6.21 -23.60
CA LYS A 61 17.06 -6.45 -23.43
C LYS A 61 17.44 -6.68 -21.95
N GLN A 62 16.71 -6.07 -21.02
CA GLN A 62 16.92 -6.20 -19.58
C GLN A 62 16.19 -7.40 -18.96
N GLY A 63 15.49 -8.21 -19.74
CA GLY A 63 14.72 -9.35 -19.22
C GLY A 63 13.63 -8.95 -18.22
N LYS A 64 13.02 -7.77 -18.42
CA LYS A 64 11.96 -7.28 -17.53
C LYS A 64 10.66 -8.07 -17.70
N ILE A 65 9.80 -7.97 -16.70
CA ILE A 65 8.43 -8.49 -16.71
C ILE A 65 7.49 -7.30 -16.82
N CYS A 66 6.44 -7.40 -17.62
CA CYS A 66 5.53 -6.30 -17.84
C CYS A 66 4.11 -6.58 -17.35
N THR A 67 3.49 -5.55 -16.77
CA THR A 67 2.12 -5.59 -16.28
C THR A 67 1.45 -4.22 -16.41
N ASP A 68 0.12 -4.19 -16.52
CA ASP A 68 -0.67 -2.97 -16.28
C ASP A 68 -1.29 -2.97 -14.88
N CYS A 69 -2.13 -1.98 -14.59
CA CYS A 69 -2.71 -1.82 -13.25
C CYS A 69 -3.58 -3.01 -12.82
N VAL A 70 -4.39 -3.56 -13.72
CA VAL A 70 -5.20 -4.77 -13.46
C VAL A 70 -4.37 -6.02 -13.64
N GLY A 71 -3.43 -5.99 -14.56
CA GLY A 71 -2.53 -7.10 -14.88
C GLY A 71 -1.71 -7.57 -13.69
N LEU A 72 -1.33 -6.66 -12.79
CA LEU A 72 -0.67 -7.00 -11.53
C LEU A 72 -1.54 -7.94 -10.68
N ILE A 73 -2.84 -7.67 -10.60
CA ILE A 73 -3.83 -8.47 -9.86
C ILE A 73 -4.12 -9.78 -10.62
N LYS A 74 -4.32 -9.70 -11.93
CA LYS A 74 -4.51 -10.88 -12.77
C LYS A 74 -3.32 -11.82 -12.75
N GLY A 75 -2.09 -11.29 -12.68
CA GLY A 75 -0.89 -12.09 -12.51
C GLY A 75 -1.01 -12.99 -11.29
N TYR A 76 -1.46 -12.46 -10.16
CA TYR A 76 -1.74 -13.23 -8.96
C TYR A 76 -2.83 -14.29 -9.19
N HIS A 77 -3.95 -13.88 -9.77
CA HIS A 77 -5.08 -14.78 -9.99
C HIS A 77 -4.74 -15.95 -10.93
N TRP A 78 -3.99 -15.68 -11.98
CA TRP A 78 -3.69 -16.64 -13.05
C TRP A 78 -2.36 -17.40 -12.83
N GLU A 79 -1.63 -17.04 -11.80
CA GLU A 79 -0.42 -17.78 -11.41
C GLU A 79 -0.81 -19.12 -10.77
N GLN A 80 -0.12 -20.17 -11.17
CA GLN A 80 -0.14 -21.48 -10.54
C GLN A 80 1.22 -22.15 -10.77
N ASP A 81 1.82 -22.64 -9.70
CA ASP A 81 3.08 -23.37 -9.72
C ASP A 81 4.24 -22.60 -10.41
N GLY A 82 4.27 -21.28 -10.21
CA GLY A 82 5.25 -20.38 -10.81
C GLY A 82 4.97 -19.96 -12.25
N GLU A 83 3.89 -20.44 -12.87
CA GLU A 83 3.48 -20.07 -14.21
C GLU A 83 2.23 -19.18 -14.24
N ILE A 84 2.24 -18.14 -15.05
CA ILE A 84 1.08 -17.27 -15.31
C ILE A 84 0.55 -17.56 -16.71
N LYS A 85 -0.67 -18.10 -16.79
CA LYS A 85 -1.35 -18.36 -18.06
C LYS A 85 -2.68 -17.61 -18.13
N TYR A 86 -2.94 -17.01 -19.28
CA TYR A 86 -4.15 -16.23 -19.55
C TYR A 86 -5.42 -16.99 -19.19
N LYS A 87 -6.28 -16.37 -18.37
CA LYS A 87 -7.55 -16.94 -17.87
C LYS A 87 -7.44 -18.28 -17.14
N ARG A 88 -6.26 -18.62 -16.61
CA ARG A 88 -6.13 -19.79 -15.74
C ARG A 88 -7.07 -19.67 -14.54
N ASN A 89 -7.45 -20.79 -13.96
CA ASN A 89 -8.36 -20.89 -12.81
C ASN A 89 -9.79 -20.37 -13.07
N GLY A 90 -10.20 -20.25 -14.34
CA GLY A 90 -11.55 -19.80 -14.70
C GLY A 90 -11.83 -18.33 -14.43
N LEU A 91 -10.82 -17.54 -14.06
CA LEU A 91 -11.00 -16.14 -13.71
C LEU A 91 -11.13 -15.26 -14.95
N PRO A 92 -12.11 -14.34 -14.96
CA PRO A 92 -12.40 -13.53 -16.12
C PRO A 92 -11.34 -12.45 -16.36
N ASP A 93 -11.12 -12.11 -17.63
CA ASP A 93 -10.31 -10.96 -18.02
C ASP A 93 -11.14 -9.67 -17.93
N LYS A 94 -11.06 -9.00 -16.79
CA LYS A 94 -11.75 -7.72 -16.55
C LYS A 94 -10.76 -6.56 -16.46
N GLY A 95 -11.15 -5.40 -16.95
CA GLY A 95 -10.46 -4.13 -16.68
C GLY A 95 -10.82 -3.58 -15.30
N ALA A 96 -10.22 -2.45 -14.91
CA ALA A 96 -10.43 -1.83 -13.58
C ALA A 96 -11.90 -1.57 -13.26
N LYS A 97 -12.69 -1.01 -14.21
CA LYS A 97 -14.15 -0.86 -14.07
C LYS A 97 -14.88 -2.18 -13.91
N GLY A 98 -14.45 -3.20 -14.64
CA GLY A 98 -15.05 -4.54 -14.54
C GLY A 98 -14.77 -5.21 -13.20
N MET A 99 -13.60 -4.98 -12.61
CA MET A 99 -13.28 -5.42 -11.25
C MET A 99 -14.14 -4.69 -10.22
N TRP A 100 -14.30 -3.36 -10.36
CA TRP A 100 -15.21 -2.58 -9.53
C TRP A 100 -16.66 -3.10 -9.61
N GLY A 101 -17.16 -3.36 -10.83
CA GLY A 101 -18.49 -3.91 -11.04
C GLY A 101 -18.71 -5.29 -10.42
N ALA A 102 -17.65 -6.11 -10.36
CA ALA A 102 -17.70 -7.46 -9.78
C ALA A 102 -17.58 -7.45 -8.24
N ALA A 103 -16.93 -6.47 -7.64
CA ALA A 103 -16.79 -6.38 -6.20
C ALA A 103 -18.15 -6.20 -5.51
N LYS A 104 -18.48 -7.10 -4.60
CA LYS A 104 -19.76 -7.10 -3.85
C LYS A 104 -19.65 -6.28 -2.56
N ILE A 105 -18.52 -6.34 -1.88
CA ILE A 105 -18.23 -5.58 -0.65
C ILE A 105 -17.27 -4.47 -1.04
N LYS A 106 -17.76 -3.24 -1.03
CA LYS A 106 -17.05 -2.07 -1.52
C LYS A 106 -17.64 -0.78 -0.97
N GLY A 107 -16.85 0.28 -0.96
CA GLY A 107 -17.27 1.60 -0.47
C GLY A 107 -16.44 2.73 -1.03
N THR A 108 -16.70 3.93 -0.52
CA THR A 108 -15.89 5.12 -0.80
C THR A 108 -14.92 5.37 0.36
N ILE A 109 -13.71 5.84 0.03
CA ILE A 109 -12.71 6.17 1.04
C ILE A 109 -13.17 7.35 1.91
N ALA A 110 -14.00 8.24 1.36
CA ALA A 110 -14.59 9.35 2.11
C ALA A 110 -15.48 8.91 3.28
N ASN A 111 -16.11 7.74 3.17
CA ASN A 111 -16.93 7.15 4.22
C ASN A 111 -16.14 6.17 5.11
N GLY A 112 -14.81 6.24 5.04
CA GLY A 112 -13.92 5.31 5.71
C GLY A 112 -13.52 4.11 4.85
N MET A 113 -12.38 3.52 5.17
CA MET A 113 -11.86 2.33 4.53
C MET A 113 -11.29 1.37 5.58
N PRO A 114 -11.63 0.08 5.56
CA PRO A 114 -11.09 -0.87 6.52
C PRO A 114 -9.59 -1.13 6.28
N GLU A 115 -8.86 -1.36 7.35
CA GLU A 115 -7.44 -1.70 7.32
C GLU A 115 -7.25 -3.19 7.02
N ILE A 116 -7.50 -3.59 5.78
CA ILE A 116 -7.43 -4.99 5.33
C ILE A 116 -6.43 -5.08 4.17
N PRO A 117 -5.24 -5.67 4.36
CA PRO A 117 -4.31 -5.93 3.25
C PRO A 117 -4.94 -6.81 2.17
N GLY A 118 -4.68 -6.46 0.92
CA GLY A 118 -5.28 -7.12 -0.24
C GLY A 118 -6.58 -6.50 -0.73
N LEU A 119 -7.10 -5.47 -0.06
CA LEU A 119 -8.15 -4.64 -0.64
C LEU A 119 -7.68 -4.07 -1.99
N LEU A 120 -8.61 -3.94 -2.89
CA LEU A 120 -8.42 -3.19 -4.11
C LEU A 120 -8.89 -1.76 -3.90
N VAL A 121 -8.15 -0.79 -4.45
CA VAL A 121 -8.53 0.63 -4.40
C VAL A 121 -8.57 1.21 -5.80
N TRP A 122 -9.53 2.12 -6.04
CA TRP A 122 -9.75 2.70 -7.37
C TRP A 122 -9.74 4.23 -7.32
N THR A 123 -9.35 4.83 -8.44
CA THR A 123 -9.58 6.25 -8.69
C THR A 123 -11.07 6.56 -8.91
N LYS A 124 -11.45 7.83 -8.88
CA LYS A 124 -12.84 8.31 -9.00
C LYS A 124 -13.57 7.74 -10.23
N THR A 125 -12.89 7.62 -11.35
CA THR A 125 -13.47 7.10 -12.60
C THR A 125 -13.43 5.57 -12.70
N GLN A 126 -12.87 4.87 -11.70
CA GLN A 126 -12.54 3.44 -11.70
C GLN A 126 -11.67 3.02 -12.90
N GLY A 127 -11.00 3.98 -13.55
CA GLY A 127 -10.11 3.72 -14.68
C GLY A 127 -8.73 3.21 -14.28
N HIS A 128 -8.38 3.31 -12.99
CA HIS A 128 -7.13 2.81 -12.42
C HIS A 128 -7.39 2.09 -11.11
N ILE A 129 -6.59 1.06 -10.84
CA ILE A 129 -6.72 0.16 -9.69
C ILE A 129 -5.35 -0.11 -9.08
N ALA A 130 -5.31 -0.30 -7.78
CA ALA A 130 -4.13 -0.71 -7.03
C ALA A 130 -4.48 -1.73 -5.96
N VAL A 131 -3.46 -2.38 -5.40
CA VAL A 131 -3.59 -3.29 -4.25
C VAL A 131 -3.19 -2.53 -3.00
N TYR A 132 -4.08 -2.47 -2.03
CA TYR A 132 -3.77 -1.98 -0.69
C TYR A 132 -2.95 -3.02 0.06
N VAL A 133 -1.79 -2.63 0.56
CA VAL A 133 -0.84 -3.54 1.20
C VAL A 133 -0.75 -3.32 2.72
N GLY A 134 -1.67 -2.53 3.25
CA GLY A 134 -1.75 -2.17 4.67
C GLY A 134 -0.94 -0.92 5.02
N GLY A 135 -1.22 -0.33 6.21
CA GLY A 135 -0.49 0.83 6.72
C GLY A 135 -0.58 2.08 5.84
N GLY A 136 -1.73 2.30 5.19
CA GLY A 136 -1.93 3.43 4.29
C GLY A 136 -1.14 3.37 2.98
N MET A 137 -0.60 2.19 2.61
CA MET A 137 0.24 2.00 1.43
C MET A 137 -0.47 1.16 0.36
N VAL A 138 -0.17 1.47 -0.89
CA VAL A 138 -0.62 0.71 -2.07
C VAL A 138 0.54 0.34 -2.96
N VAL A 139 0.42 -0.79 -3.65
CA VAL A 139 1.27 -1.15 -4.79
C VAL A 139 0.42 -1.07 -6.06
N GLU A 140 0.93 -0.38 -7.05
CA GLU A 140 0.23 -0.11 -8.32
C GLU A 140 1.18 -0.16 -9.51
N ALA A 141 0.74 -0.71 -10.63
CA ALA A 141 1.38 -0.47 -11.91
C ALA A 141 0.84 0.89 -12.43
N ARG A 142 1.60 1.95 -12.16
CA ARG A 142 1.12 3.34 -12.22
C ARG A 142 1.00 3.91 -13.64
N GLY A 143 1.76 3.38 -14.56
CA GLY A 143 1.79 3.86 -15.94
C GLY A 143 3.20 3.78 -16.55
N PHE A 144 3.29 4.09 -17.85
CA PHE A 144 4.51 3.93 -18.65
C PHE A 144 5.75 4.60 -18.03
N SER A 145 5.62 5.83 -17.56
CA SER A 145 6.75 6.61 -17.00
C SER A 145 7.14 6.20 -15.58
N TYR A 146 6.34 5.39 -14.89
CA TYR A 146 6.51 5.09 -13.48
C TYR A 146 6.78 3.60 -13.20
N GLY A 147 6.28 2.70 -14.05
CA GLY A 147 6.34 1.25 -13.79
C GLY A 147 5.50 0.84 -12.58
N VAL A 148 5.97 -0.16 -11.83
CA VAL A 148 5.34 -0.57 -10.57
C VAL A 148 5.90 0.26 -9.43
N GLN A 149 5.00 0.84 -8.64
CA GLN A 149 5.33 1.75 -7.54
C GLN A 149 4.63 1.32 -6.25
N ARG A 150 5.28 1.59 -5.12
CA ARG A 150 4.67 1.57 -3.79
C ARG A 150 4.48 3.01 -3.33
N ASN A 151 3.24 3.40 -3.07
CA ASN A 151 2.88 4.77 -2.76
C ASN A 151 2.03 4.85 -1.50
N SER A 152 2.13 5.97 -0.77
CA SER A 152 1.12 6.30 0.24
C SER A 152 -0.20 6.66 -0.43
N MET A 153 -1.31 6.18 0.10
CA MET A 153 -2.66 6.53 -0.35
C MET A 153 -2.93 8.04 -0.30
N THR A 154 -2.36 8.74 0.68
CA THR A 154 -2.50 10.19 0.83
C THR A 154 -1.87 10.99 -0.32
N LYS A 155 -0.91 10.39 -1.04
CA LYS A 155 -0.26 10.97 -2.22
C LYS A 155 -0.93 10.54 -3.53
N ARG A 156 -2.03 9.80 -3.46
CA ARG A 156 -2.73 9.25 -4.62
C ARG A 156 -4.21 9.55 -4.56
N ALA A 157 -4.83 9.77 -5.71
CA ALA A 157 -6.24 10.14 -5.84
C ALA A 157 -7.16 8.89 -5.86
N PHE A 158 -6.96 7.95 -4.94
CA PHE A 158 -7.90 6.86 -4.74
C PHE A 158 -9.11 7.36 -3.95
N THR A 159 -10.30 6.94 -4.37
CA THR A 159 -11.57 7.39 -3.81
C THR A 159 -12.50 6.24 -3.44
N HIS A 160 -12.20 5.04 -3.92
CA HIS A 160 -13.02 3.85 -3.72
C HIS A 160 -12.15 2.69 -3.25
N TRP A 161 -12.77 1.78 -2.50
CA TRP A 161 -12.17 0.53 -2.05
C TRP A 161 -13.13 -0.64 -2.22
N GLY A 162 -12.63 -1.87 -2.25
CA GLY A 162 -13.46 -3.07 -2.24
C GLY A 162 -12.63 -4.34 -2.05
N LEU A 163 -13.29 -5.40 -1.61
CA LEU A 163 -12.68 -6.73 -1.60
C LEU A 163 -12.50 -7.22 -3.03
N ASP A 164 -11.40 -7.89 -3.30
CA ASP A 164 -11.20 -8.60 -4.58
C ASP A 164 -12.27 -9.71 -4.69
N PRO A 165 -13.12 -9.68 -5.73
CA PRO A 165 -14.23 -10.61 -5.85
C PRO A 165 -13.82 -12.06 -6.16
N TYR A 166 -12.54 -12.31 -6.39
CA TYR A 166 -12.02 -13.59 -6.90
C TYR A 166 -11.08 -14.30 -5.93
N VAL A 167 -10.88 -13.76 -4.74
CA VAL A 167 -10.11 -14.40 -3.67
C VAL A 167 -10.88 -14.37 -2.36
N PRO A 168 -10.78 -15.39 -1.50
CA PRO A 168 -11.37 -15.38 -0.18
C PRO A 168 -10.61 -14.42 0.75
N TYR A 169 -11.35 -13.92 1.71
CA TYR A 169 -10.86 -13.20 2.89
C TYR A 169 -11.29 -13.96 4.15
N THR A 170 -10.71 -13.64 5.31
CA THR A 170 -11.20 -14.21 6.57
C THR A 170 -12.60 -13.67 6.90
N GLU A 171 -13.35 -14.41 7.72
CA GLU A 171 -14.69 -13.97 8.15
C GLU A 171 -14.65 -12.62 8.86
N GLU A 172 -13.60 -12.39 9.69
CA GLU A 172 -13.39 -11.14 10.39
C GLU A 172 -13.13 -9.98 9.43
N ALA A 173 -12.31 -10.20 8.39
CA ALA A 173 -12.02 -9.19 7.37
C ALA A 173 -13.28 -8.85 6.55
N GLU A 174 -14.06 -9.85 6.15
CA GLU A 174 -15.33 -9.61 5.45
C GLU A 174 -16.35 -8.89 6.34
N ALA A 175 -16.49 -9.30 7.60
CA ALA A 175 -17.39 -8.67 8.54
C ALA A 175 -17.00 -7.19 8.78
N LEU A 176 -15.70 -6.92 8.94
CA LEU A 176 -15.18 -5.55 9.07
C LEU A 176 -15.49 -4.73 7.81
N ALA A 177 -15.21 -5.28 6.62
CA ALA A 177 -15.47 -4.59 5.36
C ALA A 177 -16.98 -4.28 5.17
N ARG A 178 -17.86 -5.19 5.58
CA ARG A 178 -19.32 -4.96 5.53
C ARG A 178 -19.76 -3.83 6.46
N LYS A 179 -19.20 -3.71 7.67
CA LYS A 179 -19.46 -2.59 8.57
C LYS A 179 -19.12 -1.25 7.92
N TYR A 180 -17.95 -1.16 7.27
CA TYR A 180 -17.57 0.05 6.53
C TYR A 180 -18.49 0.31 5.33
N MET A 181 -18.87 -0.71 4.60
CA MET A 181 -19.79 -0.60 3.47
C MET A 181 -21.16 -0.08 3.89
N ASN A 182 -21.67 -0.51 5.05
CA ASN A 182 -22.98 -0.15 5.59
C ASN A 182 -22.97 1.17 6.38
N GLY A 183 -21.80 1.77 6.63
CA GLY A 183 -21.68 2.94 7.51
C GLY A 183 -21.94 2.62 8.99
N GLU A 184 -21.76 1.35 9.40
CA GLU A 184 -21.95 0.87 10.77
C GLU A 184 -20.68 1.04 11.64
N VAL A 185 -19.63 1.60 11.08
CA VAL A 185 -18.43 1.97 11.82
C VAL A 185 -18.69 3.35 12.39
N GLU A 186 -18.89 3.44 13.72
CA GLU A 186 -18.74 4.73 14.38
C GLU A 186 -17.38 5.29 13.98
N GLU A 187 -17.38 6.48 13.39
CA GLU A 187 -16.14 7.22 13.17
C GLU A 187 -15.46 7.28 14.53
N THR A 188 -14.34 6.58 14.69
CA THR A 188 -13.38 7.02 15.72
C THR A 188 -13.07 8.45 15.29
N PRO A 189 -13.42 9.46 16.08
CA PRO A 189 -13.39 10.83 15.60
C PRO A 189 -12.00 11.12 15.04
N ALA A 190 -11.94 11.38 13.75
CA ALA A 190 -10.87 12.19 13.20
C ALA A 190 -10.95 13.46 14.04
N GLN A 191 -9.94 13.68 14.88
CA GLN A 191 -9.88 14.75 15.86
C GLN A 191 -10.50 16.03 15.32
N GLU A 192 -11.70 16.28 15.78
CA GLU A 192 -12.34 17.57 15.69
C GLU A 192 -11.42 18.60 16.36
N SER A 193 -11.02 19.58 15.61
CA SER A 193 -10.32 20.77 16.09
C SER A 193 -11.05 21.34 17.28
N GLN A 194 -10.63 21.00 18.49
CA GLN A 194 -11.13 21.60 19.71
C GLN A 194 -10.66 23.05 19.78
N LYS A 195 -11.65 23.96 19.68
CA LYS A 195 -11.57 25.34 20.09
C LYS A 195 -11.27 25.41 21.60
N PRO A 196 -10.42 26.31 22.08
CA PRO A 196 -9.86 26.22 23.42
C PRO A 196 -10.85 26.62 24.51
N ALA A 197 -10.96 25.81 25.54
CA ALA A 197 -11.49 26.22 26.84
C ALA A 197 -10.34 26.43 27.82
N LYS A 198 -10.47 27.51 28.58
CA LYS A 198 -9.51 28.19 29.45
C LYS A 198 -8.82 27.33 30.53
N GLU A 199 -7.57 27.72 30.72
CA GLU A 199 -6.53 27.41 31.70
C GLU A 199 -6.92 27.22 33.20
N PRO A 200 -5.98 26.60 34.01
CA PRO A 200 -4.98 27.44 34.66
C PRO A 200 -3.50 26.97 34.60
N GLN A 201 -2.68 27.96 34.62
CA GLN A 201 -1.20 28.10 34.58
C GLN A 201 -0.45 27.35 35.69
N LYS A 202 0.83 27.00 35.64
CA LYS A 202 2.16 27.45 35.11
C LYS A 202 3.26 26.49 35.64
N PRO A 203 4.52 26.49 35.34
CA PRO A 203 5.35 27.38 34.56
C PRO A 203 6.32 26.76 33.51
N ALA A 204 6.77 27.61 32.67
CA ALA A 204 7.63 27.67 31.50
C ALA A 204 8.97 26.93 31.46
N GLN A 205 9.37 26.51 30.26
CA GLN A 205 10.59 26.96 29.59
C GLN A 205 10.46 26.77 28.06
N GLU A 206 10.68 27.84 27.32
CA GLU A 206 10.79 28.01 25.87
C GLU A 206 12.28 27.88 25.44
N PRO A 207 12.62 28.06 24.15
CA PRO A 207 12.10 27.53 22.89
C PRO A 207 13.22 27.00 21.97
N THR A 208 12.88 26.36 20.86
CA THR A 208 13.47 26.70 19.55
C THR A 208 12.68 26.06 18.40
N LYS A 209 12.48 26.86 17.37
CA LYS A 209 11.79 26.59 16.10
C LYS A 209 12.47 25.52 15.25
N ALA A 210 11.70 24.63 14.66
CA ALA A 210 11.97 24.12 13.32
C ALA A 210 10.66 23.71 12.64
N GLN A 211 10.58 24.04 11.37
CA GLN A 211 9.42 24.07 10.51
C GLN A 211 8.96 22.69 10.02
N GLY A 212 7.65 22.55 9.80
CA GLY A 212 7.07 21.66 8.76
C GLY A 212 7.15 20.16 9.04
N GLY A 213 6.31 19.62 9.92
CA GLY A 213 6.22 18.18 10.10
C GLY A 213 4.77 17.75 10.40
N VAL A 214 4.35 16.67 9.77
CA VAL A 214 3.13 15.93 10.09
C VAL A 214 3.09 15.71 11.62
N ASN A 215 2.00 16.15 12.26
CA ASN A 215 1.85 16.04 13.71
C ASN A 215 1.59 14.57 14.09
N MET A 216 2.66 13.78 14.24
CA MET A 216 2.59 12.38 14.64
C MET A 216 2.44 12.30 16.17
N PRO A 217 1.60 11.40 16.70
CA PRO A 217 1.39 11.27 18.15
C PRO A 217 2.67 10.78 18.83
N THR A 218 2.89 11.21 20.07
CA THR A 218 3.92 10.61 20.92
C THR A 218 3.48 9.21 21.32
N LEU A 219 4.31 8.21 21.02
CA LEU A 219 4.05 6.80 21.29
C LEU A 219 5.00 6.25 22.33
N ARG A 220 4.48 5.40 23.22
CA ARG A 220 5.20 4.77 24.32
C ARG A 220 4.70 3.35 24.55
N GLU A 221 5.39 2.59 25.38
CA GLU A 221 4.97 1.25 25.74
C GLU A 221 3.54 1.22 26.29
N GLY A 222 2.77 0.23 25.83
CA GLY A 222 1.34 0.07 26.12
C GLY A 222 0.42 0.67 25.04
N ASP A 223 0.89 1.59 24.20
CA ASP A 223 0.10 2.16 23.11
C ASP A 223 -0.19 1.10 22.04
N LYS A 224 -1.35 1.26 21.39
CA LYS A 224 -1.83 0.33 20.35
C LYS A 224 -2.41 1.09 19.16
N GLY A 225 -2.48 0.40 18.01
CA GLY A 225 -3.17 0.90 16.82
C GLY A 225 -2.25 1.35 15.71
N THR A 226 -2.84 2.07 14.76
CA THR A 226 -2.22 2.40 13.47
C THR A 226 -0.91 3.18 13.59
N ALA A 227 -0.84 4.13 14.53
CA ALA A 227 0.36 4.94 14.74
C ALA A 227 1.56 4.07 15.22
N VAL A 228 1.29 3.09 16.10
CA VAL A 228 2.30 2.11 16.53
C VAL A 228 2.76 1.24 15.37
N ARG A 229 1.84 0.78 14.54
CA ARG A 229 2.17 -0.01 13.34
C ARG A 229 3.02 0.79 12.35
N ILE A 230 2.72 2.08 12.17
CA ILE A 230 3.54 2.97 11.34
C ILE A 230 4.95 3.08 11.92
N LEU A 231 5.07 3.31 13.21
CA LEU A 231 6.36 3.36 13.90
C LEU A 231 7.16 2.06 13.69
N GLN A 232 6.56 0.91 13.95
CA GLN A 232 7.19 -0.39 13.80
C GLN A 232 7.71 -0.60 12.36
N ARG A 233 6.91 -0.23 11.36
CA ARG A 233 7.32 -0.28 9.95
C ARG A 233 8.49 0.65 9.64
N MET A 234 8.46 1.88 10.15
CA MET A 234 9.56 2.83 9.94
C MET A 234 10.84 2.31 10.60
N LEU A 235 10.77 1.75 11.79
CA LEU A 235 11.90 1.12 12.46
C LEU A 235 12.50 -0.01 11.62
N ILE A 236 11.67 -0.91 11.08
CA ILE A 236 12.12 -2.01 10.20
C ILE A 236 12.77 -1.45 8.92
N LEU A 237 12.19 -0.43 8.29
CA LEU A 237 12.76 0.22 7.11
C LEU A 237 14.10 0.89 7.38
N ARG A 238 14.37 1.29 8.63
CA ARG A 238 15.64 1.85 9.10
C ARG A 238 16.62 0.79 9.63
N GLY A 239 16.32 -0.50 9.39
CA GLY A 239 17.19 -1.62 9.76
C GLY A 239 17.05 -2.09 11.21
N CYS A 240 16.07 -1.58 11.97
CA CYS A 240 15.77 -2.11 13.29
C CYS A 240 15.06 -3.46 13.19
N HIS A 241 15.44 -4.42 14.03
CA HIS A 241 14.83 -5.75 14.05
C HIS A 241 13.67 -5.82 15.03
N LEU A 242 12.53 -6.32 14.56
CA LEU A 242 11.35 -6.70 15.34
C LEU A 242 11.01 -8.17 15.04
N PRO A 243 11.88 -9.14 15.46
CA PRO A 243 11.82 -10.51 14.98
C PRO A 243 10.66 -11.33 15.54
N ARG A 244 10.11 -10.94 16.70
CA ARG A 244 9.13 -11.73 17.43
C ARG A 244 7.69 -11.36 17.06
N TYR A 245 7.40 -10.07 16.99
CA TYR A 245 6.03 -9.56 16.80
C TYR A 245 5.87 -8.72 15.53
N GLY A 246 6.97 -8.20 14.96
CA GLY A 246 6.93 -7.41 13.73
C GLY A 246 6.09 -6.14 13.85
N CYS A 247 5.17 -5.94 12.90
CA CYS A 247 4.25 -4.78 12.85
C CYS A 247 2.87 -5.16 13.40
N ASP A 248 2.79 -5.59 14.63
CA ASP A 248 1.55 -6.06 15.29
C ASP A 248 0.63 -4.95 15.80
N ALA A 249 1.05 -3.69 15.62
CA ALA A 249 0.36 -2.50 16.11
C ALA A 249 0.28 -2.40 17.65
N ASN A 250 1.14 -3.12 18.39
CA ASN A 250 1.21 -3.10 19.83
C ASN A 250 2.59 -2.61 20.27
N TYR A 251 2.67 -1.51 21.00
CA TYR A 251 3.93 -0.97 21.50
C TYR A 251 4.36 -1.74 22.76
N GLY A 252 4.89 -2.94 22.55
CA GLY A 252 5.45 -3.77 23.61
C GLY A 252 6.96 -3.57 23.78
N GLU A 253 7.56 -4.38 24.64
CA GLU A 253 8.99 -4.35 24.97
C GLU A 253 9.89 -4.40 23.70
N GLU A 254 9.53 -5.20 22.69
CA GLU A 254 10.30 -5.31 21.46
C GLU A 254 10.32 -4.00 20.69
N THR A 255 9.15 -3.33 20.56
CA THR A 255 9.05 -2.02 19.90
C THR A 255 9.81 -0.96 20.71
N MET A 256 9.69 -0.96 22.04
CA MET A 256 10.44 -0.05 22.91
C MET A 256 11.95 -0.24 22.77
N ALA A 257 12.42 -1.48 22.74
CA ALA A 257 13.85 -1.79 22.56
C ALA A 257 14.36 -1.31 21.19
N ALA A 258 13.58 -1.51 20.13
CA ALA A 258 13.92 -1.03 18.79
C ALA A 258 13.96 0.50 18.71
N VAL A 259 13.02 1.21 19.36
CA VAL A 259 13.05 2.68 19.47
C VAL A 259 14.29 3.16 20.20
N LYS A 260 14.63 2.57 21.35
CA LYS A 260 15.85 2.92 22.10
C LYS A 260 17.12 2.71 21.27
N ALA A 261 17.22 1.59 20.59
CA ALA A 261 18.34 1.30 19.69
C ALA A 261 18.46 2.33 18.57
N TYR A 262 17.32 2.66 17.95
CA TYR A 262 17.26 3.69 16.91
C TYR A 262 17.68 5.07 17.43
N GLN A 263 17.14 5.47 18.58
CA GLN A 263 17.49 6.75 19.24
C GLN A 263 18.98 6.84 19.53
N THR A 264 19.58 5.77 20.07
CA THR A 264 21.02 5.71 20.34
C THR A 264 21.86 5.93 19.09
N THR A 265 21.52 5.28 17.99
CA THR A 265 22.27 5.39 16.72
C THR A 265 22.09 6.74 16.01
N HIS A 266 21.05 7.51 16.40
CA HIS A 266 20.75 8.82 15.80
C HIS A 266 20.97 9.99 16.76
N ALA A 267 21.81 9.80 17.80
CA ALA A 267 22.15 10.82 18.78
C ALA A 267 20.92 11.46 19.49
N LEU A 268 19.85 10.69 19.66
CA LEU A 268 18.68 11.07 20.44
C LEU A 268 18.74 10.46 21.84
N THR A 269 18.02 11.02 22.79
CA THR A 269 17.87 10.42 24.13
C THR A 269 17.16 9.07 24.02
N PRO A 270 17.79 7.95 24.47
CA PRO A 270 17.23 6.60 24.28
C PRO A 270 16.20 6.27 25.37
N ASP A 271 15.15 7.08 25.44
CA ASP A 271 14.06 6.96 26.42
C ASP A 271 13.02 5.88 26.02
N GLY A 272 13.05 5.43 24.78
CA GLY A 272 12.06 4.48 24.25
C GLY A 272 10.69 5.11 24.01
N ILE A 273 10.62 6.44 23.89
CA ILE A 273 9.39 7.17 23.56
C ILE A 273 9.55 7.75 22.16
N CYS A 274 8.64 7.41 21.28
CA CYS A 274 8.62 7.98 19.93
C CYS A 274 7.90 9.33 19.94
N GLY A 275 8.60 10.37 20.34
CA GLY A 275 8.16 11.77 20.30
C GLY A 275 8.54 12.46 18.97
N PRO A 276 8.29 13.81 18.87
CA PRO A 276 8.52 14.57 17.64
C PRO A 276 9.93 14.43 17.06
N LEU A 277 10.97 14.42 17.91
CA LEU A 277 12.36 14.26 17.47
C LEU A 277 12.64 12.89 16.89
N THR A 278 12.10 11.83 17.51
CA THR A 278 12.25 10.46 17.00
C THR A 278 11.47 10.28 15.69
N TRP A 279 10.28 10.85 15.58
CA TRP A 279 9.54 10.85 14.32
C TRP A 279 10.26 11.60 13.21
N ALA A 280 10.85 12.78 13.51
CA ALA A 280 11.62 13.55 12.54
C ALA A 280 12.83 12.75 12.03
N ALA A 281 13.57 12.11 12.91
CA ALA A 281 14.70 11.26 12.55
C ALA A 281 14.27 10.04 11.72
N LEU A 282 13.14 9.42 12.04
CA LEU A 282 12.59 8.31 11.26
C LEU A 282 12.10 8.74 9.86
N ALA A 283 11.69 10.00 9.69
CA ALA A 283 11.19 10.53 8.43
C ALA A 283 12.31 10.98 7.46
N GLY A 284 13.47 11.39 7.99
CA GLY A 284 14.68 11.76 7.21
C GLY A 284 15.36 10.57 6.62
#